data_c4b2ba068f684f596f12e5f2f0f456db
#
_entry.id   c4b2ba068f684f596f12e5f2f0f456db
#
_cell.length_a   1.000
_cell.length_b   1.000
_cell.length_c   1.000
_cell.angle_alpha   90.00
_cell.angle_beta   90.00
_cell.angle_gamma   90.00
#
_symmetry.space_group_name_H-M   'P 1'
#
loop_
_entity.id
_entity.type
_entity.pdbx_description
1 polymer ?
#
loop_
_entity_poly.entity_id
_entity_poly.type
_entity_poly.pdbx_seq_one_letter_code
_entity_poly.pdbx_strand_id
1 'polypeptide(L)'
;MKHKLLSIVFIISLLIGCSSLTFSPKPYVDPVLRPAYDAWVDECVERGIKYKREVSKIDSIIYAPLEEGYWGRCYGNRVTISNIAISPIDEFTLKLVMFHELGHCAFNYGHYEYGIDIMNSVLLEADIVLYQYFWDKFLVEDYFHKYISKKDRRKMRKN
;
A
#
# COMPACT_ATOMS: atom_id res chain seq x y z
N MET A 1 31.29 -4.49 -51.21
CA MET A 1 31.15 -3.81 -49.90
C MET A 1 29.75 -3.31 -49.53
N LYS A 2 28.83 -3.07 -50.52
CA LYS A 2 27.47 -2.53 -50.26
C LYS A 2 26.52 -3.53 -49.54
N HIS A 3 26.68 -4.84 -49.70
CA HIS A 3 25.79 -5.84 -49.09
C HIS A 3 26.01 -6.10 -47.59
N LYS A 4 27.22 -5.82 -47.07
CA LYS A 4 27.49 -5.98 -45.62
C LYS A 4 26.87 -4.88 -44.76
N LEU A 5 26.67 -3.67 -45.30
CA LEU A 5 26.07 -2.56 -44.58
C LEU A 5 24.54 -2.77 -44.39
N LEU A 6 23.87 -3.36 -45.38
CA LEU A 6 22.44 -3.63 -45.30
C LEU A 6 22.08 -4.67 -44.22
N SER A 7 22.92 -5.68 -44.03
CA SER A 7 22.74 -6.72 -43.02
C SER A 7 22.85 -6.17 -41.58
N ILE A 8 23.76 -5.22 -41.35
CA ILE A 8 23.96 -4.61 -40.02
C ILE A 8 22.78 -3.74 -39.65
N VAL A 9 22.24 -2.96 -40.60
CA VAL A 9 21.05 -2.11 -40.34
C VAL A 9 19.82 -2.95 -39.99
N PHE A 10 19.64 -4.12 -40.63
CA PHE A 10 18.51 -5.00 -40.37
C PHE A 10 18.63 -5.68 -38.98
N ILE A 11 19.83 -6.03 -38.53
CA ILE A 11 20.05 -6.61 -37.18
C ILE A 11 19.79 -5.56 -36.08
N ILE A 12 20.22 -4.31 -36.30
CA ILE A 12 19.98 -3.22 -35.32
C ILE A 12 18.49 -2.90 -35.21
N SER A 13 17.73 -2.95 -36.31
CA SER A 13 16.27 -2.74 -36.30
C SER A 13 15.51 -3.83 -35.55
N LEU A 14 16.00 -5.07 -35.54
CA LEU A 14 15.41 -6.19 -34.80
C LEU A 14 15.70 -6.10 -33.28
N LEU A 15 16.77 -5.44 -32.88
CA LEU A 15 17.11 -5.27 -31.44
C LEU A 15 16.35 -4.09 -30.78
N ILE A 16 15.84 -3.14 -31.56
CA ILE A 16 15.08 -2.00 -31.02
C ILE A 16 13.59 -2.34 -30.83
N GLY A 17 13.11 -3.45 -31.43
CA GLY A 17 11.71 -3.87 -31.41
C GLY A 17 11.25 -4.65 -30.17
N CYS A 18 12.11 -4.90 -29.19
CA CYS A 18 11.80 -5.76 -28.08
C CYS A 18 12.05 -5.09 -26.74
N SER A 19 11.16 -4.18 -26.33
CA SER A 19 10.96 -3.88 -24.91
C SER A 19 9.95 -2.76 -24.67
N SER A 20 8.70 -3.05 -24.87
CA SER A 20 7.68 -2.42 -24.04
C SER A 20 6.87 -3.53 -23.37
N LEU A 21 7.54 -4.33 -22.59
CA LEU A 21 6.88 -4.95 -21.45
C LEU A 21 6.50 -3.78 -20.55
N THR A 22 5.34 -3.18 -20.81
CA THR A 22 4.68 -2.28 -19.88
C THR A 22 4.39 -3.09 -18.64
N PHE A 23 5.36 -3.13 -17.76
CA PHE A 23 5.18 -3.62 -16.40
C PHE A 23 4.16 -2.67 -15.76
N SER A 24 2.89 -3.06 -15.77
CA SER A 24 1.90 -2.34 -14.97
C SER A 24 2.42 -2.30 -13.55
N PRO A 25 2.68 -1.10 -12.99
CA PRO A 25 3.21 -1.02 -11.65
C PRO A 25 2.20 -1.67 -10.70
N LYS A 26 2.58 -2.78 -10.08
CA LYS A 26 1.78 -3.38 -9.00
C LYS A 26 1.91 -2.50 -7.76
N PRO A 27 0.85 -2.38 -6.96
CA PRO A 27 -0.50 -2.93 -7.14
C PRO A 27 -1.37 -2.13 -8.12
N TYR A 28 -2.37 -2.78 -8.73
CA TYR A 28 -3.52 -2.06 -9.27
C TYR A 28 -4.24 -1.39 -8.09
N VAL A 29 -4.53 -0.11 -8.20
CA VAL A 29 -5.27 0.64 -7.19
C VAL A 29 -6.52 1.23 -7.84
N ASP A 30 -7.68 0.92 -7.28
CA ASP A 30 -8.95 1.51 -7.70
C ASP A 30 -8.84 3.05 -7.68
N PRO A 31 -9.31 3.76 -8.72
CA PRO A 31 -9.25 5.23 -8.79
C PRO A 31 -9.82 5.94 -7.56
N VAL A 32 -10.90 5.43 -6.96
CA VAL A 32 -11.50 5.98 -5.74
C VAL A 32 -10.53 5.93 -4.55
N LEU A 33 -9.70 4.89 -4.49
CA LEU A 33 -8.76 4.66 -3.39
C LEU A 33 -7.39 5.29 -3.63
N ARG A 34 -7.14 5.84 -4.83
CA ARG A 34 -5.84 6.41 -5.20
C ARG A 34 -5.35 7.47 -4.22
N PRO A 35 -6.16 8.48 -3.81
CA PRO A 35 -5.71 9.50 -2.87
C PRO A 35 -5.24 8.91 -1.52
N ALA A 36 -5.99 7.93 -0.98
CA ALA A 36 -5.64 7.28 0.27
C ALA A 36 -4.36 6.44 0.18
N TYR A 37 -4.17 5.74 -0.95
CA TYR A 37 -2.96 4.99 -1.22
C TYR A 37 -1.74 5.89 -1.40
N ASP A 38 -1.87 6.97 -2.17
CA ASP A 38 -0.78 7.92 -2.42
C ASP A 38 -0.36 8.60 -1.11
N ALA A 39 -1.30 8.95 -0.22
CA ALA A 39 -0.99 9.47 1.11
C ALA A 39 -0.13 8.48 1.93
N TRP A 40 -0.42 7.17 1.86
CA TRP A 40 0.41 6.16 2.51
C TRP A 40 1.80 6.03 1.87
N VAL A 41 1.89 6.15 0.55
CA VAL A 41 3.16 6.15 -0.18
C VAL A 41 4.02 7.35 0.20
N ASP A 42 3.43 8.55 0.26
CA ASP A 42 4.12 9.79 0.63
C ASP A 42 4.72 9.68 2.04
N GLU A 43 3.96 9.17 3.00
CA GLU A 43 4.47 8.89 4.35
C GLU A 43 5.63 7.88 4.36
N CYS A 44 5.56 6.85 3.52
CA CYS A 44 6.67 5.91 3.35
C CYS A 44 7.93 6.58 2.79
N VAL A 45 7.76 7.45 1.79
CA VAL A 45 8.86 8.17 1.14
C VAL A 45 9.51 9.13 2.13
N GLU A 46 8.72 9.91 2.85
CA GLU A 46 9.19 10.86 3.85
C GLU A 46 10.05 10.20 4.92
N ARG A 47 9.68 8.99 5.36
CA ARG A 47 10.40 8.20 6.36
C ARG A 47 11.47 7.27 5.79
N GLY A 48 11.80 7.38 4.50
CA GLY A 48 12.83 6.56 3.84
C GLY A 48 12.50 5.06 3.80
N ILE A 49 11.22 4.69 3.86
CA ILE A 49 10.78 3.29 3.82
C ILE A 49 10.79 2.78 2.38
N LYS A 50 11.43 1.64 2.14
CA LYS A 50 11.46 1.00 0.82
C LYS A 50 10.12 0.28 0.51
N TYR A 51 9.03 1.05 0.46
CA TYR A 51 7.65 0.55 0.33
C TYR A 51 7.43 -0.30 -0.93
N LYS A 52 8.12 -0.01 -2.05
CA LYS A 52 7.96 -0.77 -3.31
C LYS A 52 8.18 -2.27 -3.13
N ARG A 53 9.13 -2.65 -2.28
CA ARG A 53 9.36 -4.05 -1.94
C ARG A 53 8.21 -4.64 -1.12
N GLU A 54 7.67 -3.85 -0.20
CA GLU A 54 6.63 -4.32 0.71
C GLU A 54 5.29 -4.49 -0.03
N VAL A 55 4.96 -3.58 -0.94
CA VAL A 55 3.73 -3.66 -1.75
C VAL A 55 3.84 -4.56 -2.99
N SER A 56 5.05 -5.03 -3.34
CA SER A 56 5.23 -5.89 -4.53
C SER A 56 4.47 -7.21 -4.47
N LYS A 57 4.02 -7.62 -3.29
CA LYS A 57 3.21 -8.82 -3.05
C LYS A 57 1.71 -8.57 -3.24
N ILE A 58 1.31 -7.31 -3.26
CA ILE A 58 -0.08 -6.91 -3.40
C ILE A 58 -0.38 -6.79 -4.89
N ASP A 59 -1.35 -7.55 -5.38
CA ASP A 59 -1.76 -7.50 -6.77
C ASP A 59 -2.76 -6.39 -7.02
N SER A 60 -3.68 -6.15 -6.07
CA SER A 60 -4.72 -5.16 -6.23
C SER A 60 -5.22 -4.59 -4.89
N ILE A 61 -5.63 -3.32 -4.96
CA ILE A 61 -6.33 -2.59 -3.91
C ILE A 61 -7.64 -2.12 -4.53
N ILE A 62 -8.76 -2.66 -4.06
CA ILE A 62 -10.06 -2.49 -4.71
C ILE A 62 -11.11 -1.92 -3.76
N TYR A 63 -12.06 -1.15 -4.32
CA TYR A 63 -13.23 -0.61 -3.64
C TYR A 63 -14.43 -1.45 -4.02
N ALA A 64 -14.88 -2.33 -3.12
CA ALA A 64 -15.87 -3.36 -3.42
C ALA A 64 -16.69 -3.75 -2.18
N PRO A 65 -17.84 -4.41 -2.34
CA PRO A 65 -18.60 -4.90 -1.21
C PRO A 65 -17.79 -5.87 -0.34
N LEU A 66 -17.91 -5.71 0.97
CA LEU A 66 -17.48 -6.66 1.99
C LEU A 66 -18.69 -7.10 2.81
N GLU A 67 -18.51 -8.19 3.54
CA GLU A 67 -19.49 -8.67 4.52
C GLU A 67 -19.75 -7.59 5.58
N GLU A 68 -20.94 -7.61 6.16
CA GLU A 68 -21.35 -6.70 7.23
C GLU A 68 -20.32 -6.71 8.37
N GLY A 69 -20.00 -5.53 8.89
CA GLY A 69 -19.03 -5.36 9.98
C GLY A 69 -17.57 -5.20 9.54
N TYR A 70 -17.25 -5.39 8.25
CA TYR A 70 -15.90 -5.18 7.74
C TYR A 70 -15.79 -3.87 6.95
N TRP A 71 -14.87 -3.00 7.36
CA TRP A 71 -14.53 -1.77 6.66
C TRP A 71 -13.41 -1.98 5.63
N GLY A 72 -12.51 -2.92 5.92
CA GLY A 72 -11.44 -3.34 5.03
C GLY A 72 -11.07 -4.81 5.25
N ARG A 73 -10.31 -5.36 4.34
CA ARG A 73 -9.76 -6.72 4.46
C ARG A 73 -8.48 -6.87 3.64
N CYS A 74 -7.41 -7.27 4.30
CA CYS A 74 -6.22 -7.81 3.65
C CYS A 74 -6.34 -9.33 3.58
N TYR A 75 -6.46 -9.88 2.38
CA TYR A 75 -6.52 -11.32 2.17
C TYR A 75 -5.66 -11.75 0.98
N GLY A 76 -4.69 -12.63 1.23
CA GLY A 76 -3.73 -13.05 0.21
C GLY A 76 -2.95 -11.86 -0.36
N ASN A 77 -3.08 -11.64 -1.66
CA ASN A 77 -2.42 -10.55 -2.38
C ASN A 77 -3.37 -9.38 -2.68
N ARG A 78 -4.48 -9.26 -1.96
CA ARG A 78 -5.50 -8.25 -2.23
C ARG A 78 -5.86 -7.48 -0.97
N VAL A 79 -5.97 -6.17 -1.14
CA VAL A 79 -6.64 -5.28 -0.18
C VAL A 79 -8.00 -4.93 -0.74
N THR A 80 -9.05 -5.06 0.06
CA THR A 80 -10.40 -4.63 -0.27
C THR A 80 -10.85 -3.62 0.77
N ILE A 81 -11.35 -2.46 0.33
CA ILE A 81 -12.01 -1.46 1.17
C ILE A 81 -13.51 -1.51 0.85
N SER A 82 -14.34 -1.56 1.89
CA SER A 82 -15.78 -1.72 1.74
C SER A 82 -16.45 -0.47 1.18
N ASN A 83 -17.11 -0.62 0.04
CA ASN A 83 -17.95 0.45 -0.54
C ASN A 83 -19.38 0.48 0.03
N ILE A 84 -19.69 -0.46 0.92
CA ILE A 84 -20.97 -0.49 1.67
C ILE A 84 -20.78 0.26 3.00
N ALA A 85 -19.65 0.02 3.69
CA ALA A 85 -19.38 0.58 5.00
C ALA A 85 -18.80 2.01 4.93
N ILE A 86 -18.09 2.38 3.87
CA ILE A 86 -17.40 3.66 3.77
C ILE A 86 -17.83 4.38 2.49
N SER A 87 -18.24 5.64 2.64
CA SER A 87 -18.57 6.50 1.50
C SER A 87 -17.30 6.94 0.76
N PRO A 88 -17.33 7.04 -0.59
CA PRO A 88 -16.18 7.52 -1.36
C PRO A 88 -15.81 8.99 -1.09
N ILE A 89 -16.70 9.76 -0.46
CA ILE A 89 -16.45 11.15 -0.06
C ILE A 89 -15.87 11.26 1.36
N ASP A 90 -15.80 10.18 2.11
CA ASP A 90 -15.16 10.15 3.44
C ASP A 90 -13.66 9.83 3.29
N GLU A 91 -12.91 10.85 2.86
CA GLU A 91 -11.48 10.75 2.58
C GLU A 91 -10.66 10.31 3.80
N PHE A 92 -11.05 10.76 5.00
CA PHE A 92 -10.31 10.41 6.21
C PHE A 92 -10.50 8.94 6.57
N THR A 93 -11.74 8.45 6.56
CA THR A 93 -12.01 7.03 6.84
C THR A 93 -11.38 6.12 5.80
N LEU A 94 -11.43 6.50 4.51
CA LEU A 94 -10.72 5.75 3.45
C LEU A 94 -9.20 5.71 3.72
N LYS A 95 -8.60 6.83 4.12
CA LYS A 95 -7.18 6.89 4.47
C LYS A 95 -6.87 6.02 5.68
N LEU A 96 -7.64 6.12 6.76
CA LEU A 96 -7.45 5.35 7.98
C LEU A 96 -7.49 3.84 7.70
N VAL A 97 -8.53 3.37 7.00
CA VAL A 97 -8.69 1.95 6.67
C VAL A 97 -7.62 1.50 5.67
N MET A 98 -7.21 2.35 4.72
CA MET A 98 -6.09 2.05 3.82
C MET A 98 -4.78 1.80 4.59
N PHE A 99 -4.44 2.64 5.55
CA PHE A 99 -3.24 2.44 6.40
C PHE A 99 -3.35 1.15 7.22
N HIS A 100 -4.53 0.86 7.77
CA HIS A 100 -4.80 -0.37 8.52
C HIS A 100 -4.54 -1.61 7.65
N GLU A 101 -5.18 -1.70 6.49
CA GLU A 101 -5.06 -2.86 5.61
C GLU A 101 -3.66 -3.02 5.01
N LEU A 102 -3.00 -1.91 4.67
CA LEU A 102 -1.59 -1.95 4.25
C LEU A 102 -0.65 -2.31 5.41
N GLY A 103 -1.02 -2.01 6.64
CA GLY A 103 -0.34 -2.53 7.84
C GLY A 103 -0.32 -4.05 7.85
N HIS A 104 -1.45 -4.69 7.56
CA HIS A 104 -1.52 -6.15 7.44
C HIS A 104 -0.75 -6.66 6.21
N CYS A 105 -1.10 -6.18 5.02
CA CYS A 105 -0.61 -6.73 3.76
C CYS A 105 0.87 -6.41 3.49
N ALA A 106 1.29 -5.16 3.68
CA ALA A 106 2.66 -4.74 3.38
C ALA A 106 3.61 -4.98 4.55
N PHE A 107 3.20 -4.63 5.76
CA PHE A 107 4.08 -4.67 6.95
C PHE A 107 3.91 -5.92 7.81
N ASN A 108 2.90 -6.74 7.53
CA ASN A 108 2.56 -7.94 8.31
C ASN A 108 2.37 -7.60 9.80
N TYR A 109 1.56 -6.56 10.07
CA TYR A 109 1.12 -6.22 11.40
C TYR A 109 -0.03 -7.12 11.83
N GLY A 110 -0.10 -7.42 13.13
CA GLY A 110 -1.31 -7.91 13.78
C GLY A 110 -2.14 -6.76 14.32
N HIS A 111 -3.33 -7.05 14.81
CA HIS A 111 -4.13 -6.09 15.55
C HIS A 111 -3.50 -5.76 16.92
N TYR A 112 -3.81 -4.56 17.39
CA TYR A 112 -3.54 -4.11 18.75
C TYR A 112 -4.89 -3.87 19.43
N GLU A 113 -5.05 -4.40 20.64
CA GLU A 113 -6.34 -4.41 21.33
C GLU A 113 -6.55 -3.22 22.27
N TYR A 114 -5.49 -2.43 22.51
CA TYR A 114 -5.52 -1.37 23.52
C TYR A 114 -5.12 -0.01 22.94
N GLY A 115 -5.92 1.01 23.30
CA GLY A 115 -5.63 2.40 22.97
C GLY A 115 -6.08 2.82 21.56
N ILE A 116 -5.78 4.05 21.23
CA ILE A 116 -6.01 4.61 19.88
C ILE A 116 -4.83 4.23 19.01
N ASP A 117 -5.02 3.32 18.08
CA ASP A 117 -3.98 2.78 17.20
C ASP A 117 -4.56 2.51 15.81
N ILE A 118 -3.81 2.81 14.76
CA ILE A 118 -4.25 2.53 13.38
C ILE A 118 -4.54 1.04 13.19
N MET A 119 -3.82 0.16 13.89
CA MET A 119 -4.01 -1.29 13.83
C MET A 119 -5.00 -1.83 14.86
N ASN A 120 -5.88 -0.99 15.43
CA ASN A 120 -6.93 -1.47 16.31
C ASN A 120 -7.93 -2.35 15.53
N SER A 121 -8.31 -3.49 16.14
CA SER A 121 -9.24 -4.45 15.51
C SER A 121 -10.67 -3.91 15.34
N VAL A 122 -11.04 -2.90 16.13
CA VAL A 122 -12.35 -2.28 16.10
C VAL A 122 -12.22 -0.77 15.86
N LEU A 123 -12.47 -0.35 14.64
CA LEU A 123 -12.60 1.06 14.29
C LEU A 123 -14.08 1.45 14.48
N LEU A 124 -14.40 2.00 15.63
CA LEU A 124 -15.77 2.46 15.91
C LEU A 124 -15.99 3.86 15.31
N GLU A 125 -17.19 4.14 14.79
CA GLU A 125 -17.55 5.48 14.28
C GLU A 125 -17.31 6.59 15.31
N ALA A 126 -17.54 6.31 16.59
CA ALA A 126 -17.27 7.24 17.69
C ALA A 126 -15.80 7.60 17.83
N ASP A 127 -14.89 6.74 17.36
CA ASP A 127 -13.45 6.93 17.50
C ASP A 127 -12.85 7.70 16.32
N ILE A 128 -13.56 7.83 15.19
CA ILE A 128 -13.03 8.51 13.98
C ILE A 128 -12.59 9.94 14.30
N VAL A 129 -13.36 10.67 15.11
CA VAL A 129 -13.02 12.03 15.53
C VAL A 129 -11.71 12.05 16.34
N LEU A 130 -11.50 11.06 17.21
CA LEU A 130 -10.25 10.90 17.97
C LEU A 130 -9.10 10.52 17.05
N TYR A 131 -9.30 9.61 16.10
CA TYR A 131 -8.29 9.26 15.10
C TYR A 131 -7.90 10.46 14.27
N GLN A 132 -8.85 11.27 13.80
CA GLN A 132 -8.59 12.48 13.05
C GLN A 132 -7.80 13.50 13.88
N TYR A 133 -8.15 13.70 15.16
CA TYR A 133 -7.46 14.62 16.05
C TYR A 133 -6.00 14.20 16.32
N PHE A 134 -5.74 12.90 16.47
CA PHE A 134 -4.41 12.38 16.79
C PHE A 134 -3.58 11.98 15.60
N TRP A 135 -4.15 12.00 14.37
CA TRP A 135 -3.50 11.51 13.16
C TRP A 135 -2.10 12.10 12.97
N ASP A 136 -1.99 13.42 12.87
CA ASP A 136 -0.74 14.10 12.61
C ASP A 136 0.15 14.25 13.87
N LYS A 137 -0.38 13.95 15.06
CA LYS A 137 0.34 14.14 16.31
C LYS A 137 1.22 12.95 16.67
N PHE A 138 0.70 11.72 16.54
CA PHE A 138 1.46 10.54 16.91
C PHE A 138 1.03 9.25 16.21
N LEU A 139 -0.20 9.12 15.70
CA LEU A 139 -0.68 7.84 15.15
C LEU A 139 0.15 7.36 13.97
N VAL A 140 0.42 8.25 13.03
CA VAL A 140 1.22 7.94 11.83
C VAL A 140 2.66 7.66 12.21
N GLU A 141 3.22 8.44 13.14
CA GLU A 141 4.58 8.25 13.64
C GLU A 141 4.74 6.87 14.31
N ASP A 142 3.84 6.51 15.23
CA ASP A 142 3.86 5.22 15.92
C ASP A 142 3.67 4.03 14.95
N TYR A 143 2.78 4.17 13.98
CA TYR A 143 2.56 3.16 12.94
C TYR A 143 3.85 2.82 12.19
N PHE A 144 4.59 3.83 11.71
CA PHE A 144 5.82 3.60 10.98
C PHE A 144 7.00 3.24 11.88
N HIS A 145 7.06 3.75 13.10
CA HIS A 145 8.06 3.36 14.08
C HIS A 145 8.02 1.86 14.39
N LYS A 146 6.84 1.26 14.48
CA LYS A 146 6.66 -0.19 14.65
C LYS A 146 7.29 -0.97 13.49
N TYR A 147 7.15 -0.50 12.26
CA TYR A 147 7.78 -1.14 11.09
C TYR A 147 9.31 -1.08 11.16
N ILE A 148 9.88 0.08 11.42
CA ILE A 148 11.33 0.30 11.51
C ILE A 148 11.93 -0.59 12.61
N SER A 149 11.37 -0.54 13.81
CA SER A 149 11.81 -1.35 14.96
C SER A 149 11.73 -2.85 14.71
N LYS A 150 10.70 -3.34 14.03
CA LYS A 150 10.55 -4.74 13.65
C LYS A 150 11.62 -5.17 12.64
N LYS A 151 11.98 -4.30 11.72
CA LYS A 151 13.00 -4.55 10.71
C LYS A 151 14.40 -4.59 11.30
N ASP A 152 14.72 -3.69 12.21
CA ASP A 152 16.01 -3.63 12.89
C ASP A 152 16.23 -4.85 13.80
N ARG A 153 15.22 -5.28 14.53
CA ARG A 153 15.26 -6.54 15.31
C ARG A 153 15.52 -7.77 14.43
N ARG A 154 15.00 -7.81 13.19
CA ARG A 154 15.27 -8.91 12.26
C ARG A 154 16.71 -8.92 11.74
N LYS A 155 17.33 -7.74 11.55
CA LYS A 155 18.73 -7.64 11.16
C LYS A 155 19.67 -8.12 12.28
N MET A 156 19.41 -7.72 13.54
CA MET A 156 20.19 -8.12 14.71
C MET A 156 20.18 -9.63 14.97
N ARG A 157 19.11 -10.33 14.56
CA ARG A 157 19.01 -11.80 14.72
C ARG A 157 19.74 -12.60 13.62
N LYS A 158 20.19 -11.93 12.56
CA LYS A 158 20.87 -12.57 11.42
C LYS A 158 22.39 -12.39 11.45
N ASN A 159 22.87 -11.54 12.32
CA ASN A 159 24.28 -11.34 12.64
C ASN A 159 24.64 -12.11 13.91
#